data_ad21a4ab7264e8d1b9bcb5a9aff49b87
#
_entry.id   ad21a4ab7264e8d1b9bcb5a9aff49b87
#
_cell.length_a   1.000
_cell.length_b   1.000
_cell.length_c   1.000
_cell.angle_alpha   90.00
_cell.angle_beta   90.00
_cell.angle_gamma   90.00
#
_symmetry.space_group_name_H-M   'P 1'
#
loop_
_entity.id
_entity.type
_entity.pdbx_description
1 polymer ?
#
loop_
_entity_poly.entity_id
_entity_poly.type
_entity_poly.pdbx_seq_one_letter_code
_entity_poly.pdbx_strand_id
1 'polypeptide(L)'
;MPDIKHYFRSGKMNKDLDERLVPNGEYRDAMNVQMSTSDGDDVGTIQNVAGNTKITGKTFDSNKQVITSNWSGFGLTNAKCIGSVVNTENDRIYWFIKADEADCIAEYDDIKGIISPVLVDANNILNFTSDQYITGINVLEG
;
A
#
# COMPACT_ATOMS: atom_id res chain seq x y z
N MET A 1 31.07 -14.71 -29.07
CA MET A 1 29.66 -14.60 -29.43
C MET A 1 29.27 -13.14 -29.32
N PRO A 2 28.62 -12.53 -30.32
CA PRO A 2 28.14 -11.18 -30.16
C PRO A 2 27.07 -11.15 -29.06
N ASP A 3 27.23 -10.27 -28.09
CA ASP A 3 26.19 -10.03 -27.05
C ASP A 3 24.96 -9.43 -27.72
N ILE A 4 23.86 -10.15 -27.69
CA ILE A 4 22.59 -9.65 -28.15
C ILE A 4 21.98 -8.83 -26.99
N LYS A 5 22.06 -7.51 -27.10
CA LYS A 5 21.40 -6.61 -26.13
C LYS A 5 20.00 -6.33 -26.60
N HIS A 6 19.01 -6.74 -25.83
CA HIS A 6 17.62 -6.38 -26.05
C HIS A 6 17.30 -5.07 -25.32
N TYR A 7 16.87 -4.07 -26.08
CA TYR A 7 16.40 -2.81 -25.53
C TYR A 7 14.89 -2.73 -25.68
N PHE A 8 14.15 -2.50 -24.61
CA PHE A 8 12.69 -2.41 -24.62
C PHE A 8 12.17 -0.98 -24.55
N ARG A 9 12.85 -0.07 -25.24
CA ARG A 9 12.57 1.38 -25.19
C ARG A 9 11.18 1.78 -25.67
N SER A 10 10.56 0.99 -26.53
CA SER A 10 9.22 1.28 -27.06
C SER A 10 8.10 1.02 -26.03
N GLY A 11 8.35 0.22 -25.02
CA GLY A 11 7.36 -0.10 -23.98
C GLY A 11 6.09 -0.78 -24.49
N LYS A 12 6.09 -1.29 -25.72
CA LYS A 12 4.91 -1.84 -26.34
C LYS A 12 4.93 -3.37 -26.36
N MET A 13 3.81 -3.97 -25.99
CA MET A 13 3.62 -5.42 -26.02
C MET A 13 2.87 -5.85 -27.27
N ASN A 14 3.43 -6.81 -28.02
CA ASN A 14 2.88 -7.37 -29.25
C ASN A 14 2.58 -8.87 -29.06
N LYS A 15 1.43 -9.22 -28.51
CA LYS A 15 1.03 -10.61 -28.28
C LYS A 15 0.73 -11.38 -29.55
N ASP A 16 0.23 -10.69 -30.57
CA ASP A 16 -0.31 -11.31 -31.79
C ASP A 16 0.75 -11.60 -32.86
N LEU A 17 1.94 -11.03 -32.69
CA LEU A 17 3.02 -11.25 -33.66
C LEU A 17 3.84 -12.52 -33.33
N ASP A 18 4.30 -13.18 -34.40
CA ASP A 18 5.31 -14.21 -34.27
C ASP A 18 6.58 -13.60 -33.64
N GLU A 19 7.25 -14.37 -32.80
CA GLU A 19 8.44 -13.93 -32.06
C GLU A 19 9.52 -13.34 -32.95
N ARG A 20 9.63 -13.84 -34.19
CA ARG A 20 10.60 -13.39 -35.19
C ARG A 20 10.23 -12.05 -35.83
N LEU A 21 8.97 -11.65 -35.72
CA LEU A 21 8.43 -10.43 -36.31
C LEU A 21 8.29 -9.28 -35.30
N VAL A 22 8.55 -9.54 -34.02
CA VAL A 22 8.48 -8.50 -33.00
C VAL A 22 9.58 -7.46 -33.26
N PRO A 23 9.21 -6.18 -33.46
CA PRO A 23 10.18 -5.12 -33.70
C PRO A 23 11.16 -4.96 -32.55
N ASN A 24 12.38 -4.55 -32.85
CA ASN A 24 13.36 -4.26 -31.83
C ASN A 24 12.89 -3.10 -30.94
N GLY A 25 12.91 -3.30 -29.64
CA GLY A 25 12.39 -2.35 -28.66
C GLY A 25 10.99 -2.67 -28.15
N GLU A 26 10.33 -3.68 -28.72
CA GLU A 26 9.03 -4.21 -28.25
C GLU A 26 9.22 -5.61 -27.66
N TYR A 27 8.22 -6.09 -26.93
CA TYR A 27 8.24 -7.43 -26.32
C TYR A 27 6.94 -8.16 -26.59
N ARG A 28 6.98 -9.49 -26.60
CA ARG A 28 5.82 -10.32 -26.90
C ARG A 28 4.90 -10.50 -25.71
N ASP A 29 5.46 -10.75 -24.55
CA ASP A 29 4.70 -10.97 -23.33
C ASP A 29 5.49 -10.54 -22.11
N ALA A 30 4.80 -9.92 -21.16
CA ALA A 30 5.36 -9.58 -19.87
C ALA A 30 4.24 -9.47 -18.84
N MET A 31 4.49 -9.91 -17.64
CA MET A 31 3.54 -9.87 -16.53
C MET A 31 4.21 -9.20 -15.33
N ASN A 32 3.49 -8.27 -14.69
CA ASN A 32 3.96 -7.55 -13.51
C ASN A 32 5.31 -6.87 -13.69
N VAL A 33 5.50 -6.24 -14.85
CA VAL A 33 6.71 -5.47 -15.14
C VAL A 33 6.41 -3.99 -15.28
N GLN A 34 7.36 -3.17 -14.89
CA GLN A 34 7.37 -1.74 -15.05
C GLN A 34 8.60 -1.35 -15.88
N MET A 35 8.41 -0.45 -16.82
CA MET A 35 9.51 0.18 -17.51
C MET A 35 9.88 1.50 -16.84
N SER A 36 11.14 1.68 -16.52
CA SER A 36 11.65 2.96 -16.04
C SER A 36 11.67 3.97 -17.18
N THR A 37 10.95 5.09 -16.97
CA THR A 37 10.89 6.23 -17.92
C THR A 37 11.61 7.46 -17.40
N SER A 38 12.28 7.37 -16.24
CA SER A 38 13.02 8.49 -15.67
C SER A 38 14.27 8.82 -16.46
N ASP A 39 14.61 10.09 -16.52
CA ASP A 39 15.88 10.57 -17.04
C ASP A 39 17.03 10.09 -16.16
N GLY A 40 17.83 9.18 -16.65
CA GLY A 40 18.95 8.59 -15.93
C GLY A 40 19.54 7.40 -16.67
N ASP A 41 20.56 6.78 -16.10
CA ASP A 41 21.26 5.63 -16.69
C ASP A 41 20.36 4.39 -16.87
N ASP A 42 19.20 4.34 -16.17
CA ASP A 42 18.27 3.21 -16.16
C ASP A 42 17.08 3.37 -17.13
N VAL A 43 17.14 4.35 -18.05
CA VAL A 43 16.06 4.57 -19.03
C VAL A 43 15.87 3.34 -19.92
N GLY A 44 14.64 2.80 -19.91
CA GLY A 44 14.27 1.61 -20.70
C GLY A 44 14.64 0.29 -20.05
N THR A 45 15.01 0.27 -18.78
CA THR A 45 15.15 -0.97 -18.01
C THR A 45 13.76 -1.52 -17.64
N ILE A 46 13.64 -2.85 -17.71
CA ILE A 46 12.44 -3.56 -17.24
C ILE A 46 12.74 -4.10 -15.84
N GLN A 47 11.86 -3.78 -14.92
CA GLN A 47 11.92 -4.30 -13.56
C GLN A 47 10.56 -4.88 -13.17
N ASN A 48 10.55 -5.81 -12.24
CA ASN A 48 9.31 -6.33 -11.70
C ASN A 48 8.59 -5.23 -10.89
N VAL A 49 7.28 -5.14 -11.05
CA VAL A 49 6.46 -4.32 -10.16
C VAL A 49 6.55 -4.91 -8.76
N ALA A 50 6.95 -4.10 -7.80
CA ALA A 50 6.97 -4.52 -6.40
C ALA A 50 5.55 -4.93 -5.98
N GLY A 51 5.42 -6.13 -5.43
CA GLY A 51 4.16 -6.59 -4.85
C GLY A 51 3.83 -5.82 -3.58
N ASN A 52 2.56 -5.93 -3.16
CA ASN A 52 2.13 -5.37 -1.88
C ASN A 52 2.92 -6.01 -0.73
N THR A 53 3.51 -5.20 0.10
CA THR A 53 4.19 -5.66 1.32
C THR A 53 3.18 -5.67 2.46
N LYS A 54 3.06 -6.82 3.15
CA LYS A 54 2.25 -6.88 4.36
C LYS A 54 2.91 -6.03 5.44
N ILE A 55 2.22 -5.00 5.87
CA ILE A 55 2.64 -4.21 7.02
C ILE A 55 2.37 -5.03 8.29
N THR A 56 3.43 -5.45 8.95
CA THR A 56 3.37 -6.02 10.29
C THR A 56 3.63 -4.88 11.26
N GLY A 57 2.55 -4.23 11.70
CA GLY A 57 2.68 -3.13 12.64
C GLY A 57 3.23 -3.60 13.98
N LYS A 58 4.09 -2.79 14.55
CA LYS A 58 4.47 -2.90 15.96
C LYS A 58 3.48 -2.05 16.74
N THR A 59 2.72 -2.66 17.63
CA THR A 59 1.89 -1.93 18.59
C THR A 59 2.63 -1.83 19.92
N PHE A 60 2.42 -0.74 20.63
CA PHE A 60 2.98 -0.55 21.97
C PHE A 60 1.89 -0.81 23.02
N ASP A 61 2.27 -1.48 24.10
CA ASP A 61 1.44 -1.55 25.29
C ASP A 61 1.52 -0.24 26.11
N SER A 62 0.76 -0.17 27.19
CA SER A 62 0.78 0.97 28.14
C SER A 62 2.16 1.26 28.73
N ASN A 63 3.09 0.30 28.68
CA ASN A 63 4.47 0.40 29.18
C ASN A 63 5.47 0.74 28.07
N LYS A 64 4.99 1.12 26.86
CA LYS A 64 5.82 1.39 25.68
C LYS A 64 6.67 0.21 25.22
N GLN A 65 6.31 -1.01 25.60
CA GLN A 65 6.91 -2.21 25.04
C GLN A 65 6.26 -2.55 23.69
N VAL A 66 7.09 -2.92 22.73
CA VAL A 66 6.63 -3.34 21.41
C VAL A 66 5.88 -4.66 21.54
N ILE A 67 4.58 -4.63 21.29
CA ILE A 67 3.79 -5.84 21.15
C ILE A 67 3.73 -6.16 19.65
N THR A 68 4.32 -7.28 19.26
CA THR A 68 4.04 -7.86 17.96
C THR A 68 2.64 -8.47 18.02
N SER A 69 1.62 -7.67 17.80
CA SER A 69 0.27 -8.20 17.78
C SER A 69 -0.36 -8.00 16.41
N ASN A 70 -1.00 -9.06 15.96
CA ASN A 70 -2.13 -8.90 15.06
C ASN A 70 -3.10 -7.89 15.70
N TRP A 71 -3.94 -7.24 14.90
CA TRP A 71 -5.01 -6.34 15.36
C TRP A 71 -5.87 -6.88 16.52
N SER A 72 -5.87 -8.19 16.73
CA SER A 72 -6.46 -8.85 17.89
C SER A 72 -5.88 -8.38 19.24
N GLY A 73 -4.73 -7.72 19.26
CA GLY A 73 -4.17 -7.14 20.48
C GLY A 73 -4.96 -5.97 21.05
N PHE A 74 -5.82 -5.32 20.24
CA PHE A 74 -6.77 -4.31 20.69
C PHE A 74 -8.12 -4.91 21.12
N GLY A 75 -8.27 -6.24 21.12
CA GLY A 75 -9.55 -6.88 21.40
C GLY A 75 -10.62 -6.64 20.32
N LEU A 76 -10.23 -6.17 19.15
CA LEU A 76 -11.16 -5.88 18.06
C LEU A 76 -11.53 -7.17 17.33
N THR A 77 -12.80 -7.57 17.40
CA THR A 77 -13.37 -8.67 16.63
C THR A 77 -14.17 -8.12 15.45
N ASN A 78 -14.19 -8.87 14.35
CA ASN A 78 -14.87 -8.51 13.11
C ASN A 78 -14.49 -7.10 12.58
N ALA A 79 -13.25 -6.69 12.81
CA ALA A 79 -12.77 -5.38 12.43
C ALA A 79 -12.81 -5.17 10.91
N LYS A 80 -13.45 -4.07 10.48
CA LYS A 80 -13.59 -3.68 9.08
C LYS A 80 -13.10 -2.25 8.89
N CYS A 81 -12.21 -2.05 7.93
CA CYS A 81 -11.83 -0.71 7.52
C CYS A 81 -12.94 -0.10 6.66
N ILE A 82 -13.47 1.04 7.09
CA ILE A 82 -14.54 1.77 6.41
C ILE A 82 -14.05 3.02 5.70
N GLY A 83 -12.81 3.42 5.91
CA GLY A 83 -12.18 4.55 5.24
C GLY A 83 -10.71 4.64 5.54
N SER A 84 -9.96 5.27 4.65
CA SER A 84 -8.55 5.55 4.84
C SER A 84 -8.16 6.87 4.20
N VAL A 85 -7.13 7.51 4.74
CA VAL A 85 -6.52 8.70 4.19
C VAL A 85 -5.02 8.65 4.37
N VAL A 86 -4.30 9.14 3.38
CA VAL A 86 -2.85 9.27 3.41
C VAL A 86 -2.51 10.74 3.69
N ASN A 87 -1.67 10.96 4.69
CA ASN A 87 -1.01 12.25 4.91
C ASN A 87 0.41 12.15 4.33
N THR A 88 0.60 12.76 3.16
CA THR A 88 1.88 12.73 2.44
C THR A 88 2.94 13.66 3.05
N GLU A 89 2.54 14.62 3.88
CA GLU A 89 3.48 15.55 4.51
C GLU A 89 4.24 14.90 5.67
N ASN A 90 3.59 13.96 6.36
CA ASN A 90 4.15 13.30 7.53
C ASN A 90 4.39 11.79 7.31
N ASP A 91 4.26 11.29 6.08
CA ASP A 91 4.39 9.86 5.72
C ASP A 91 3.54 8.94 6.60
N ARG A 92 2.27 9.32 6.77
CA ARG A 92 1.32 8.61 7.63
C ARG A 92 0.08 8.17 6.88
N ILE A 93 -0.47 7.04 7.30
CA ILE A 93 -1.74 6.52 6.82
C ILE A 93 -2.69 6.38 8.01
N TYR A 94 -3.91 6.88 7.86
CA TYR A 94 -4.96 6.72 8.86
C TYR A 94 -6.03 5.79 8.35
N TRP A 95 -6.46 4.86 9.19
CA TRP A 95 -7.56 3.93 8.93
C TRP A 95 -8.68 4.14 9.92
N PHE A 96 -9.89 4.20 9.40
CA PHE A 96 -11.13 4.27 10.16
C PHE A 96 -11.70 2.86 10.23
N ILE A 97 -11.82 2.32 11.41
CA ILE A 97 -12.11 0.91 11.64
C ILE A 97 -13.36 0.80 12.50
N LYS A 98 -14.33 0.03 12.00
CA LYS A 98 -15.47 -0.44 12.76
C LYS A 98 -15.18 -1.84 13.25
N ALA A 99 -15.41 -2.09 14.54
CA ALA A 99 -15.37 -3.42 15.14
C ALA A 99 -16.57 -3.63 16.07
N ASP A 100 -16.72 -4.85 16.58
CA ASP A 100 -17.86 -5.18 17.43
C ASP A 100 -17.77 -4.48 18.78
N GLU A 101 -16.56 -4.36 19.35
CA GLU A 101 -16.34 -3.81 20.68
C GLU A 101 -16.12 -2.31 20.71
N ALA A 102 -15.55 -1.75 19.62
CA ALA A 102 -15.20 -0.34 19.58
C ALA A 102 -15.00 0.16 18.14
N ASP A 103 -15.22 1.45 17.94
CA ASP A 103 -14.78 2.15 16.75
C ASP A 103 -13.35 2.65 16.98
N CYS A 104 -12.50 2.60 15.95
CA CYS A 104 -11.09 2.95 16.08
C CYS A 104 -10.60 3.76 14.90
N ILE A 105 -9.77 4.75 15.19
CA ILE A 105 -8.92 5.42 14.20
C ILE A 105 -7.49 5.00 14.50
N ALA A 106 -6.86 4.35 13.53
CA ALA A 106 -5.49 3.89 13.64
C ALA A 106 -4.58 4.67 12.69
N GLU A 107 -3.36 4.93 13.12
CA GLU A 107 -2.31 5.58 12.37
C GLU A 107 -1.19 4.58 12.08
N TYR A 108 -0.71 4.57 10.85
CA TYR A 108 0.54 3.95 10.48
C TYR A 108 1.57 5.03 10.17
N ASP A 109 2.70 4.99 10.86
CA ASP A 109 3.87 5.84 10.62
C ASP A 109 4.85 5.03 9.77
N ASP A 110 5.03 5.43 8.50
CA ASP A 110 5.87 4.68 7.54
C ASP A 110 7.35 4.76 7.92
N ILE A 111 7.79 5.88 8.47
CA ILE A 111 9.19 6.09 8.88
C ILE A 111 9.55 5.14 10.05
N LYS A 112 8.64 4.96 10.99
CA LYS A 112 8.87 4.11 12.16
C LYS A 112 8.42 2.65 11.95
N GLY A 113 7.58 2.40 10.94
CA GLY A 113 6.98 1.10 10.70
C GLY A 113 6.03 0.66 11.83
N ILE A 114 5.33 1.60 12.47
CA ILE A 114 4.53 1.38 13.67
C ILE A 114 3.08 1.70 13.39
N ILE A 115 2.19 0.83 13.85
CA ILE A 115 0.75 1.11 13.91
C ILE A 115 0.38 1.47 15.35
N SER A 116 -0.30 2.60 15.52
CA SER A 116 -0.79 3.06 16.81
C SER A 116 -2.25 3.49 16.73
N PRO A 117 -3.05 3.28 17.78
CA PRO A 117 -4.39 3.85 17.84
C PRO A 117 -4.29 5.35 18.11
N VAL A 118 -4.97 6.15 17.30
CA VAL A 118 -5.16 7.59 17.54
C VAL A 118 -6.36 7.82 18.43
N LEU A 119 -7.44 7.09 18.16
CA LEU A 119 -8.68 7.15 18.92
C LEU A 119 -9.27 5.76 19.02
N VAL A 120 -9.76 5.40 20.22
CA VAL A 120 -10.54 4.19 20.47
C VAL A 120 -11.82 4.61 21.16
N ASP A 121 -12.95 4.37 20.50
CA ASP A 121 -14.27 4.71 20.99
C ASP A 121 -15.04 3.44 21.38
N ALA A 122 -14.95 3.08 22.64
CA ALA A 122 -15.69 1.94 23.22
C ALA A 122 -17.18 2.25 23.52
N ASN A 123 -17.58 3.52 23.43
CA ASN A 123 -18.93 3.96 23.73
C ASN A 123 -19.80 4.18 22.49
N ASN A 124 -19.26 3.87 21.30
CA ASN A 124 -19.92 4.08 20.01
C ASN A 124 -20.39 5.54 19.77
N ILE A 125 -19.61 6.52 20.22
CA ILE A 125 -19.90 7.94 20.00
C ILE A 125 -19.73 8.28 18.51
N LEU A 126 -18.71 7.68 17.86
CA LEU A 126 -18.47 7.83 16.42
C LEU A 126 -19.57 7.17 15.58
N ASN A 127 -20.22 6.18 16.15
CA ASN A 127 -21.35 5.47 15.55
C ASN A 127 -21.07 4.98 14.13
N PHE A 128 -19.87 4.41 13.91
CA PHE A 128 -19.51 3.82 12.63
C PHE A 128 -20.39 2.60 12.35
N THR A 129 -20.72 2.42 11.07
CA THR A 129 -21.51 1.26 10.62
C THR A 129 -20.71 0.45 9.62
N SER A 130 -20.86 -0.87 9.64
CA SER A 130 -20.16 -1.77 8.74
C SER A 130 -20.62 -1.68 7.28
N ASP A 131 -21.79 -1.09 7.05
CA ASP A 131 -22.45 -1.03 5.74
C ASP A 131 -22.16 0.28 4.99
N GLN A 132 -21.56 1.24 5.67
CA GLN A 132 -21.25 2.55 5.13
C GLN A 132 -19.74 2.73 5.02
N TYR A 133 -19.31 3.38 3.93
CA TYR A 133 -17.92 3.75 3.73
C TYR A 133 -17.77 5.27 3.78
N ILE A 134 -16.67 5.71 4.38
CA ILE A 134 -16.30 7.12 4.38
C ILE A 134 -15.73 7.46 3.00
N THR A 135 -16.39 8.37 2.29
CA THR A 135 -16.04 8.72 0.90
C THR A 135 -15.14 9.95 0.78
N GLY A 136 -14.99 10.72 1.86
CA GLY A 136 -14.13 11.90 1.87
C GLY A 136 -13.57 12.15 3.26
N ILE A 137 -12.25 12.27 3.35
CA ILE A 137 -11.52 12.55 4.58
C ILE A 137 -10.49 13.63 4.27
N ASN A 138 -10.40 14.64 5.12
CA ASN A 138 -9.40 15.68 5.03
C ASN A 138 -8.57 15.71 6.32
N VAL A 139 -7.25 15.78 6.16
CA VAL A 139 -6.34 15.99 7.27
C VAL A 139 -6.00 17.48 7.31
N LEU A 140 -6.32 18.14 8.39
CA LEU A 140 -5.97 19.54 8.62
C LEU A 140 -4.77 19.59 9.56
N GLU A 141 -3.75 20.30 9.14
CA GLU A 141 -2.61 20.61 10.00
C GLU A 141 -2.92 21.86 10.81
N GLY A 142 -2.66 21.79 12.10
CA GLY A 142 -2.81 22.89 13.04
C GLY A 142 -1.46 23.46 13.49
#